data_c4c0e6562746908dc643b48f5fc2f0b7
#
_entry.id   c4c0e6562746908dc643b48f5fc2f0b7
#
_cell.length_a   1.000
_cell.length_b   1.000
_cell.length_c   1.000
_cell.angle_alpha   90.00
_cell.angle_beta   90.00
_cell.angle_gamma   90.00
#
_symmetry.space_group_name_H-M   'P 1'
#
loop_
_entity.id
_entity.type
_entity.pdbx_description
1 polymer ?
#
loop_
_entity_poly.entity_id
_entity_poly.type
_entity_poly.pdbx_seq_one_letter_code
_entity_poly.pdbx_strand_id
1 'polypeptide(L)'
;MIHITLSPHEMLMAGITGLSRQITNIRDKRVVAHNQPEDYSWQSHVEGALGEYTVSKYLDKNWHGNLGKFRLADVGDTEVRTGSQPHYRLILHPEDKDEAIFILVTGLNGTYDIRGWIYAWEGKKEE
;
A
#
# COMPACT_ATOMS: atom_id res chain seq x y z
N MET A 1 14.33 4.59 -10.84
CA MET A 1 13.39 4.93 -9.75
C MET A 1 12.44 6.03 -10.23
N ILE A 2 11.17 5.86 -10.00
CA ILE A 2 10.14 6.80 -10.43
C ILE A 2 9.71 7.64 -9.23
N HIS A 3 9.79 8.95 -9.39
CA HIS A 3 9.46 9.91 -8.34
C HIS A 3 8.11 10.57 -8.65
N ILE A 4 7.15 10.49 -7.73
CA ILE A 4 5.80 11.01 -7.92
C ILE A 4 5.39 11.86 -6.74
N THR A 5 4.84 13.04 -7.04
CA THR A 5 4.25 13.93 -6.05
C THR A 5 2.76 14.02 -6.29
N LEU A 6 1.96 13.73 -5.27
CA LEU A 6 0.52 13.87 -5.32
C LEU A 6 0.11 15.32 -5.06
N SER A 7 -0.94 15.77 -5.74
CA SER A 7 -1.53 17.08 -5.44
C SER A 7 -2.29 17.02 -4.11
N PRO A 8 -2.55 18.18 -3.48
CA PRO A 8 -3.37 18.20 -2.26
C PRO A 8 -4.73 17.54 -2.44
N HIS A 9 -5.36 17.72 -3.60
CA HIS A 9 -6.65 17.12 -3.88
C HIS A 9 -6.54 15.58 -3.98
N GLU A 10 -5.51 15.08 -4.63
CA GLU A 10 -5.25 13.65 -4.72
C GLU A 10 -5.00 13.06 -3.33
N MET A 11 -4.24 13.76 -2.49
CA MET A 11 -3.98 13.32 -1.12
C MET A 11 -5.27 13.26 -0.31
N LEU A 12 -6.14 14.24 -0.47
CA LEU A 12 -7.42 14.26 0.25
C LEU A 12 -8.28 13.07 -0.17
N MET A 13 -8.43 12.85 -1.47
CA MET A 13 -9.27 11.77 -1.98
C MET A 13 -8.76 10.39 -1.54
N ALA A 14 -7.47 10.15 -1.68
CA ALA A 14 -6.88 8.87 -1.29
C ALA A 14 -6.86 8.72 0.24
N GLY A 15 -6.58 9.80 0.94
CA GLY A 15 -6.55 9.80 2.41
C GLY A 15 -7.89 9.44 3.04
N ILE A 16 -9.00 9.84 2.42
CA ILE A 16 -10.34 9.46 2.89
C ILE A 16 -10.49 7.95 2.94
N THR A 17 -10.01 7.24 1.94
CA THR A 17 -10.03 5.78 1.93
C THR A 17 -9.21 5.20 3.08
N GLY A 18 -8.02 5.77 3.34
CA GLY A 18 -7.19 5.33 4.46
C GLY A 18 -7.87 5.53 5.80
N LEU A 19 -8.49 6.70 6.00
CA LEU A 19 -9.27 6.96 7.22
C LEU A 19 -10.44 5.99 7.35
N SER A 20 -11.12 5.71 6.26
CA SER A 20 -12.25 4.76 6.25
C SER A 20 -11.79 3.35 6.62
N ARG A 21 -10.63 2.93 6.16
CA ARG A 21 -10.04 1.62 6.53
C ARG A 21 -9.76 1.55 8.03
N GLN A 22 -9.19 2.60 8.60
CA GLN A 22 -8.92 2.65 10.03
C GLN A 22 -10.21 2.57 10.84
N ILE A 23 -11.22 3.34 10.46
CA ILE A 23 -12.52 3.33 11.13
C ILE A 23 -13.16 1.96 11.06
N THR A 24 -13.12 1.33 9.88
CA THR A 24 -13.66 -0.02 9.69
C THR A 24 -12.94 -1.04 10.59
N ASN A 25 -11.61 -0.96 10.67
CA ASN A 25 -10.85 -1.86 11.52
C ASN A 25 -11.18 -1.69 13.00
N ILE A 26 -11.37 -0.46 13.46
CA ILE A 26 -11.79 -0.18 14.84
C ILE A 26 -13.15 -0.81 15.11
N ARG A 27 -14.12 -0.59 14.22
CA ARG A 27 -15.48 -1.13 14.37
C ARG A 27 -15.51 -2.64 14.39
N ASP A 28 -14.72 -3.28 13.53
CA ASP A 28 -14.66 -4.74 13.41
C ASP A 28 -13.68 -5.38 14.39
N LYS A 29 -13.04 -4.57 15.24
CA LYS A 29 -12.05 -5.03 16.23
C LYS A 29 -10.94 -5.88 15.61
N ARG A 30 -10.47 -5.50 14.41
CA ARG A 30 -9.41 -6.22 13.73
C ARG A 30 -8.07 -5.98 14.42
N VAL A 31 -7.23 -7.03 14.44
CA VAL A 31 -5.90 -6.95 15.02
C VAL A 31 -5.00 -6.09 14.13
N VAL A 32 -4.21 -5.22 14.78
CA VAL A 32 -3.20 -4.42 14.07
C VAL A 32 -2.09 -5.35 13.61
N ALA A 33 -1.75 -5.30 12.32
CA ALA A 33 -0.72 -6.15 11.74
C ALA A 33 0.69 -5.69 12.12
N HIS A 34 1.65 -6.62 12.13
CA HIS A 34 3.08 -6.35 12.23
C HIS A 34 3.53 -5.65 13.52
N ASN A 35 2.85 -5.90 14.63
CA ASN A 35 3.22 -5.35 15.94
C ASN A 35 3.36 -3.84 15.99
N GLN A 36 2.63 -3.12 15.12
CA GLN A 36 2.64 -1.66 15.14
C GLN A 36 1.85 -1.14 16.33
N PRO A 37 2.32 -0.07 16.98
CA PRO A 37 1.53 0.61 18.02
C PRO A 37 0.19 1.09 17.47
N GLU A 38 -0.85 1.06 18.30
CA GLU A 38 -2.21 1.46 17.88
C GLU A 38 -2.27 2.87 17.30
N ASP A 39 -1.51 3.80 17.86
CA ASP A 39 -1.50 5.20 17.42
C ASP A 39 -0.87 5.36 16.02
N TYR A 40 -0.12 4.37 15.52
CA TYR A 40 0.38 4.39 14.15
C TYR A 40 -0.64 3.87 13.14
N SER A 41 -1.74 3.27 13.58
CA SER A 41 -2.72 2.67 12.66
C SER A 41 -3.34 3.70 11.72
N TRP A 42 -3.68 4.88 12.21
CA TRP A 42 -4.24 5.94 11.38
C TRP A 42 -3.28 6.33 10.27
N GLN A 43 -2.04 6.63 10.63
CA GLN A 43 -1.02 7.04 9.67
C GLN A 43 -0.72 5.91 8.69
N SER A 44 -0.61 4.68 9.18
CA SER A 44 -0.32 3.52 8.35
C SER A 44 -1.39 3.31 7.28
N HIS A 45 -2.68 3.41 7.65
CA HIS A 45 -3.76 3.27 6.68
C HIS A 45 -3.81 4.41 5.69
N VAL A 46 -3.58 5.64 6.14
CA VAL A 46 -3.57 6.80 5.24
C VAL A 46 -2.40 6.69 4.26
N GLU A 47 -1.19 6.46 4.76
CA GLU A 47 -0.01 6.36 3.89
C GLU A 47 -0.09 5.17 2.95
N GLY A 48 -0.66 4.05 3.39
CA GLY A 48 -0.90 2.90 2.53
C GLY A 48 -1.83 3.24 1.37
N ALA A 49 -2.91 3.97 1.64
CA ALA A 49 -3.85 4.40 0.60
C ALA A 49 -3.19 5.39 -0.37
N LEU A 50 -2.39 6.32 0.13
CA LEU A 50 -1.66 7.25 -0.71
C LEU A 50 -0.65 6.53 -1.62
N GLY A 51 0.03 5.52 -1.08
CA GLY A 51 0.96 4.68 -1.86
C GLY A 51 0.26 3.92 -2.98
N GLU A 52 -0.90 3.33 -2.67
CA GLU A 52 -1.72 2.63 -3.68
C GLU A 52 -2.16 3.60 -4.79
N TYR A 53 -2.63 4.76 -4.41
CA TYR A 53 -3.05 5.76 -5.39
C TYR A 53 -1.87 6.21 -6.27
N THR A 54 -0.69 6.36 -5.69
CA THR A 54 0.53 6.70 -6.42
C THR A 54 0.82 5.68 -7.52
N VAL A 55 0.69 4.38 -7.20
CA VAL A 55 0.88 3.31 -8.18
C VAL A 55 -0.20 3.35 -9.25
N SER A 56 -1.46 3.60 -8.87
CA SER A 56 -2.54 3.70 -9.85
C SER A 56 -2.29 4.83 -10.83
N LYS A 57 -1.80 5.96 -10.36
CA LYS A 57 -1.44 7.11 -11.18
C LYS A 57 -0.30 6.77 -12.13
N TYR A 58 0.74 6.10 -11.64
CA TYR A 58 1.88 5.70 -12.44
C TYR A 58 1.51 4.69 -13.53
N LEU A 59 0.70 3.70 -13.18
CA LEU A 59 0.28 2.65 -14.13
C LEU A 59 -0.90 3.07 -15.01
N ASP A 60 -1.50 4.23 -14.75
CA ASP A 60 -2.72 4.69 -15.41
C ASP A 60 -3.84 3.65 -15.31
N LYS A 61 -4.04 3.12 -14.12
CA LYS A 61 -5.07 2.14 -13.81
C LYS A 61 -6.01 2.66 -12.75
N ASN A 62 -7.26 2.17 -12.78
CA ASN A 62 -8.24 2.53 -11.78
C ASN A 62 -7.86 2.00 -10.41
N TRP A 63 -8.03 2.85 -9.40
CA TRP A 63 -7.84 2.46 -8.02
C TRP A 63 -9.21 2.23 -7.37
N HIS A 64 -9.38 1.05 -6.79
CA HIS A 64 -10.67 0.65 -6.22
C HIS A 64 -10.94 1.23 -4.83
N GLY A 65 -9.92 1.62 -4.09
CA GLY A 65 -10.10 2.09 -2.73
C GLY A 65 -10.67 1.02 -1.81
N ASN A 66 -10.19 -0.21 -1.94
CA ASN A 66 -10.70 -1.38 -1.22
C ASN A 66 -10.60 -1.20 0.29
N LEU A 67 -11.71 -1.47 1.00
CA LEU A 67 -11.78 -1.41 2.45
C LEU A 67 -11.42 -2.74 3.14
N GLY A 68 -10.87 -3.69 2.39
CA GLY A 68 -10.43 -4.97 2.93
C GLY A 68 -11.52 -6.03 3.02
N LYS A 69 -12.73 -5.75 2.51
CA LYS A 69 -13.84 -6.69 2.51
C LYS A 69 -13.82 -7.68 1.35
N PHE A 70 -13.05 -7.38 0.32
CA PHE A 70 -12.92 -8.21 -0.87
C PHE A 70 -11.45 -8.52 -1.10
N ARG A 71 -11.18 -9.72 -1.64
CA ARG A 71 -9.80 -10.14 -1.96
C ARG A 71 -9.41 -9.61 -3.33
N LEU A 72 -9.34 -8.29 -3.45
CA LEU A 72 -8.87 -7.64 -4.65
C LEU A 72 -7.43 -7.18 -4.44
N ALA A 73 -6.63 -7.23 -5.49
CA ALA A 73 -5.32 -6.60 -5.48
C ALA A 73 -5.49 -5.08 -5.31
N ASP A 74 -4.47 -4.41 -4.82
CA ASP A 74 -4.54 -3.00 -4.48
C ASP A 74 -4.78 -2.12 -5.71
N VAL A 75 -4.09 -2.41 -6.82
CA VAL A 75 -4.24 -1.68 -8.07
C VAL A 75 -4.25 -2.70 -9.23
N GLY A 76 -5.40 -2.86 -9.89
CA GLY A 76 -5.54 -3.86 -10.94
C GLY A 76 -5.21 -5.25 -10.42
N ASP A 77 -4.13 -5.85 -10.91
CA ASP A 77 -3.61 -7.16 -10.47
C ASP A 77 -2.34 -7.02 -9.63
N THR A 78 -2.05 -5.82 -9.15
CA THR A 78 -0.80 -5.48 -8.47
C THR A 78 -1.04 -5.20 -6.99
N GLU A 79 -0.23 -5.81 -6.15
CA GLU A 79 -0.19 -5.53 -4.71
C GLU A 79 0.82 -4.42 -4.45
N VAL A 80 0.50 -3.51 -3.53
CA VAL A 80 1.35 -2.37 -3.21
C VAL A 80 1.79 -2.47 -1.76
N ARG A 81 3.09 -2.29 -1.55
CA ARG A 81 3.66 -2.20 -0.20
C ARG A 81 4.30 -0.82 -0.05
N THR A 82 3.88 -0.09 0.99
CA THR A 82 4.33 1.28 1.21
C THR A 82 5.10 1.36 2.52
N GLY A 83 6.29 1.99 2.46
CA GLY A 83 7.09 2.27 3.65
C GLY A 83 7.53 3.71 3.67
N SER A 84 7.75 4.26 4.87
CA SER A 84 8.09 5.68 5.02
C SER A 84 9.56 5.98 4.78
N GLN A 85 10.43 4.99 4.86
CA GLN A 85 11.88 5.18 4.78
C GLN A 85 12.47 4.57 3.52
N PRO A 86 13.49 5.21 2.91
CA PRO A 86 14.10 4.68 1.68
C PRO A 86 14.72 3.29 1.82
N HIS A 87 15.08 2.89 3.04
CA HIS A 87 15.72 1.60 3.28
C HIS A 87 14.74 0.45 3.48
N TYR A 88 13.44 0.72 3.48
CA TYR A 88 12.46 -0.34 3.65
C TYR A 88 12.51 -1.32 2.49
N ARG A 89 12.35 -2.59 2.82
CA ARG A 89 12.37 -3.69 1.85
C ARG A 89 10.98 -4.25 1.67
N LEU A 90 10.76 -4.83 0.51
CA LEU A 90 9.54 -5.54 0.22
C LEU A 90 9.47 -6.81 1.07
N ILE A 91 8.38 -6.94 1.82
CA ILE A 91 8.13 -8.13 2.65
C ILE A 91 7.09 -8.98 1.94
N LEU A 92 7.44 -10.24 1.67
CA LEU A 92 6.54 -11.23 1.09
C LEU A 92 6.24 -12.30 2.13
N HIS A 93 5.00 -12.80 2.08
CA HIS A 93 4.55 -13.86 2.98
C HIS A 93 4.38 -15.17 2.21
N PRO A 94 4.57 -16.34 2.86
CA PRO A 94 4.41 -17.63 2.17
C PRO A 94 3.05 -17.81 1.52
N GLU A 95 1.99 -17.22 2.10
CA GLU A 95 0.63 -17.32 1.58
C GLU A 95 0.35 -16.40 0.39
N ASP A 96 1.26 -15.50 0.04
CA ASP A 96 1.11 -14.65 -1.14
C ASP A 96 1.11 -15.52 -2.39
N LYS A 97 0.20 -15.22 -3.33
CA LYS A 97 0.12 -15.99 -4.58
C LYS A 97 1.39 -15.79 -5.40
N ASP A 98 1.95 -16.88 -5.90
CA ASP A 98 3.23 -16.84 -6.62
C ASP A 98 3.20 -15.92 -7.84
N GLU A 99 2.08 -15.86 -8.55
CA GLU A 99 1.92 -15.03 -9.75
C GLU A 99 1.55 -13.58 -9.43
N ALA A 100 1.36 -13.23 -8.18
CA ALA A 100 1.04 -11.85 -7.80
C ALA A 100 2.23 -10.93 -8.04
N ILE A 101 1.94 -9.72 -8.50
CA ILE A 101 2.94 -8.68 -8.73
C ILE A 101 2.93 -7.76 -7.52
N PHE A 102 4.11 -7.48 -6.98
CA PHE A 102 4.29 -6.58 -5.85
C PHE A 102 5.13 -5.38 -6.26
N ILE A 103 4.68 -4.20 -5.88
CA ILE A 103 5.43 -2.96 -6.08
C ILE A 103 5.75 -2.36 -4.72
N LEU A 104 7.02 -1.97 -4.53
CA LEU A 104 7.46 -1.27 -3.34
C LEU A 104 7.47 0.23 -3.59
N VAL A 105 6.78 0.96 -2.72
CA VAL A 105 6.71 2.42 -2.72
C VAL A 105 7.30 2.92 -1.41
N THR A 106 8.18 3.90 -1.47
CA THR A 106 8.71 4.54 -0.28
C THR A 106 8.47 6.03 -0.33
N GLY A 107 8.17 6.62 0.81
CA GLY A 107 7.91 8.04 0.89
C GLY A 107 6.91 8.39 1.97
N LEU A 108 6.54 9.65 2.02
CA LEU A 108 5.69 10.17 3.08
C LEU A 108 5.04 11.47 2.62
N ASN A 109 3.85 11.73 3.16
CA ASN A 109 3.19 13.02 3.02
C ASN A 109 2.96 13.47 1.56
N GLY A 110 2.68 12.52 0.69
CA GLY A 110 2.30 12.82 -0.70
C GLY A 110 3.44 12.80 -1.70
N THR A 111 4.67 12.55 -1.26
CA THR A 111 5.82 12.43 -2.18
C THR A 111 6.40 11.03 -2.06
N TYR A 112 6.42 10.30 -3.17
CA TYR A 112 6.75 8.88 -3.17
C TYR A 112 7.69 8.52 -4.29
N ASP A 113 8.52 7.50 -4.02
CA ASP A 113 9.35 6.84 -5.02
C ASP A 113 8.83 5.44 -5.26
N ILE A 114 8.59 5.09 -6.52
CA ILE A 114 8.31 3.71 -6.89
C ILE A 114 9.67 3.03 -7.06
N ARG A 115 9.97 2.11 -6.14
CA ARG A 115 11.31 1.52 -6.02
C ARG A 115 11.53 0.40 -7.02
N GLY A 116 10.49 -0.35 -7.33
CA GLY A 116 10.57 -1.47 -8.25
C GLY A 116 9.42 -2.44 -8.03
N TRP A 117 9.40 -3.48 -8.85
CA TRP A 117 8.36 -4.50 -8.76
C TRP A 117 8.95 -5.88 -8.96
N ILE A 118 8.25 -6.90 -8.48
CA ILE A 118 8.69 -8.28 -8.55
C ILE A 118 7.48 -9.21 -8.48
N TYR A 119 7.57 -10.37 -9.10
CA TYR A 119 6.60 -11.43 -8.85
C TYR A 119 6.87 -12.05 -7.47
N ALA A 120 5.80 -12.48 -6.79
CA ALA A 120 5.96 -13.09 -5.47
C ALA A 120 6.88 -14.30 -5.49
N TRP A 121 6.78 -15.15 -6.53
CA TRP A 121 7.62 -16.33 -6.64
C TRP A 121 9.11 -16.00 -6.74
N GLU A 122 9.45 -14.85 -7.33
CA GLU A 122 10.84 -14.40 -7.41
C GLU A 122 11.38 -14.00 -6.05
N GLY A 123 10.59 -13.24 -5.28
CA GLY A 123 11.00 -12.79 -3.97
C GLY A 123 11.11 -13.93 -2.96
N LYS A 124 10.22 -14.91 -3.04
CA LYS A 124 10.24 -16.06 -2.13
C LYS A 124 11.48 -16.94 -2.32
N LYS A 125 12.08 -16.96 -3.49
CA LYS A 125 13.27 -17.75 -3.76
C LYS A 125 14.51 -17.28 -3.02
N GLU A 126 14.55 -16.03 -2.62
CA GLU A 126 15.71 -15.42 -1.97
C GLU A 126 15.73 -15.64 -0.46
N GLU A 127 14.72 -16.29 0.07
CA GLU A 127 14.67 -16.66 1.47
C GLU A 127 15.23 -18.08 1.68
#